data_c5069a49e4f7202d514d1ee843833aa4
#
_entry.id   c5069a49e4f7202d514d1ee843833aa4
#
_cell.length_a   1.000
_cell.length_b   1.000
_cell.length_c   1.000
_cell.angle_alpha   90.00
_cell.angle_beta   90.00
_cell.angle_gamma   90.00
#
_symmetry.space_group_name_H-M   'P 1'
#
loop_
_entity.id
_entity.type
_entity.pdbx_description
1 polymer ?
#
loop_
_entity_poly.entity_id
_entity_poly.type
_entity_poly.pdbx_seq_one_letter_code
_entity_poly.pdbx_strand_id
1 'polypeptide(L)'
;IFIGGLFHACLGFFIGRLRHWFPPLVSGLVILVIGIELIPVGIKYAAGGAADFQINNPAWGDFSRWGLALVVIIVALIMKFMTTGILSSAAILIGLIAGYIIAILMGQVNFAGVAKADWFAIPQPFKYGFDFNVAAIIGICLMSIVSAIETVGDISGITKGGANREATDQELAGGTFADGIGTAVAGVFGGLPNTSFSQNVGLISMTGVMSRAVVSTGAIFLIICGLVPKVGAIIAAMPISVLGGGVIVMFGMVASAGTNMLADVVWNRRNMMILALSLAFGLGLHLEPKALQHLPQTAQVLLASGLLPAAFLAVVLNLILPQEDKA
;
A
#
# COMPACT_ATOMS: atom_id res chain seq x y z
N ILE A 1 -14.81 -5.73 -6.68
CA ILE A 1 -13.38 -6.08 -6.86
C ILE A 1 -13.16 -6.70 -8.23
N PHE A 2 -13.88 -7.77 -8.61
CA PHE A 2 -13.71 -8.46 -9.91
C PHE A 2 -13.78 -7.50 -11.12
N ILE A 3 -14.84 -6.68 -11.19
CA ILE A 3 -15.01 -5.69 -12.27
C ILE A 3 -13.89 -4.64 -12.25
N GLY A 4 -13.52 -4.15 -11.07
CA GLY A 4 -12.40 -3.21 -10.92
C GLY A 4 -11.07 -3.79 -11.39
N GLY A 5 -10.81 -5.08 -11.10
CA GLY A 5 -9.63 -5.78 -11.59
C GLY A 5 -9.61 -5.91 -13.11
N LEU A 6 -10.74 -6.25 -13.73
CA LEU A 6 -10.84 -6.27 -15.21
C LEU A 6 -10.64 -4.87 -15.81
N PHE A 7 -11.23 -3.85 -15.19
CA PHE A 7 -11.01 -2.45 -15.61
C PHE A 7 -9.53 -2.06 -15.50
N HIS A 8 -8.88 -2.42 -14.37
CA HIS A 8 -7.44 -2.18 -14.16
C HIS A 8 -6.60 -2.89 -15.23
N ALA A 9 -6.90 -4.16 -15.54
CA ALA A 9 -6.22 -4.90 -16.60
C ALA A 9 -6.39 -4.20 -17.96
N CYS A 10 -7.59 -3.69 -18.26
CA CYS A 10 -7.83 -2.91 -19.47
C CYS A 10 -6.99 -1.64 -19.53
N LEU A 11 -6.74 -0.95 -18.42
CA LEU A 11 -5.85 0.23 -18.38
C LEU A 11 -4.44 -0.13 -18.86
N GLY A 12 -3.96 -1.35 -18.60
CA GLY A 12 -2.66 -1.83 -19.06
C GLY A 12 -2.46 -1.68 -20.57
N PHE A 13 -3.50 -1.88 -21.39
CA PHE A 13 -3.40 -1.71 -22.84
C PHE A 13 -3.21 -0.26 -23.28
N PHE A 14 -3.60 0.70 -22.44
CA PHE A 14 -3.53 2.12 -22.74
C PHE A 14 -2.37 2.83 -22.05
N ILE A 15 -1.68 2.16 -21.12
CA ILE A 15 -0.70 2.77 -20.22
C ILE A 15 0.46 3.43 -20.99
N GLY A 16 0.91 2.84 -22.09
CA GLY A 16 1.95 3.41 -22.93
C GLY A 16 1.57 4.79 -23.52
N ARG A 17 0.27 4.99 -23.83
CA ARG A 17 -0.26 6.28 -24.29
C ARG A 17 -0.49 7.24 -23.14
N LEU A 18 -0.81 6.73 -21.96
CA LEU A 18 -1.11 7.52 -20.75
C LEU A 18 0.14 7.88 -19.96
N ARG A 19 1.31 7.26 -20.25
CA ARG A 19 2.56 7.46 -19.51
C ARG A 19 2.93 8.94 -19.35
N HIS A 20 2.70 9.77 -20.35
CA HIS A 20 3.00 11.21 -20.29
C HIS A 20 2.11 11.98 -19.30
N TRP A 21 0.98 11.39 -18.86
CA TRP A 21 0.10 11.99 -17.84
C TRP A 21 0.65 11.74 -16.41
N PHE A 22 1.54 10.75 -16.26
CA PHE A 22 2.08 10.28 -14.99
C PHE A 22 3.60 10.47 -14.90
N PRO A 23 4.09 11.73 -15.03
CA PRO A 23 5.49 12.02 -14.82
C PRO A 23 5.89 11.73 -13.36
N PRO A 24 7.20 11.65 -13.04
CA PRO A 24 7.68 11.41 -11.67
C PRO A 24 7.07 12.32 -10.61
N LEU A 25 6.71 13.56 -10.98
CA LEU A 25 5.98 14.48 -10.10
C LEU A 25 4.64 13.91 -9.63
N VAL A 26 3.82 13.39 -10.57
CA VAL A 26 2.48 12.85 -10.26
C VAL A 26 2.60 11.55 -9.50
N SER A 27 3.42 10.60 -9.99
CA SER A 27 3.58 9.30 -9.34
C SER A 27 4.20 9.43 -7.95
N GLY A 28 5.24 10.25 -7.80
CA GLY A 28 5.88 10.49 -6.50
C GLY A 28 4.94 11.14 -5.49
N LEU A 29 4.11 12.10 -5.94
CA LEU A 29 3.10 12.73 -5.11
C LEU A 29 2.03 11.72 -4.66
N VAL A 30 1.53 10.87 -5.56
CA VAL A 30 0.54 9.83 -5.23
C VAL A 30 1.09 8.89 -4.15
N ILE A 31 2.30 8.37 -4.33
CA ILE A 31 2.94 7.47 -3.36
C ILE A 31 3.19 8.18 -2.03
N LEU A 32 3.62 9.45 -2.05
CA LEU A 32 3.80 10.25 -0.84
C LEU A 32 2.49 10.40 -0.06
N VAL A 33 1.39 10.73 -0.75
CA VAL A 33 0.07 10.88 -0.13
C VAL A 33 -0.40 9.55 0.47
N ILE A 34 -0.26 8.43 -0.24
CA ILE A 34 -0.58 7.09 0.30
C ILE A 34 0.15 6.86 1.62
N GLY A 35 1.47 7.11 1.63
CA GLY A 35 2.28 6.91 2.84
C GLY A 35 1.78 7.77 4.01
N ILE A 36 1.56 9.06 3.79
CA ILE A 36 1.14 10.00 4.83
C ILE A 36 -0.26 9.66 5.36
N GLU A 37 -1.22 9.35 4.49
CA GLU A 37 -2.60 9.02 4.88
C GLU A 37 -2.70 7.73 5.71
N LEU A 38 -1.77 6.80 5.51
CA LEU A 38 -1.77 5.53 6.22
C LEU A 38 -1.00 5.58 7.56
N ILE A 39 -0.17 6.60 7.81
CA ILE A 39 0.53 6.78 9.10
C ILE A 39 -0.46 6.76 10.29
N PRO A 40 -1.58 7.51 10.28
CA PRO A 40 -2.55 7.46 11.38
C PRO A 40 -3.13 6.07 11.63
N VAL A 41 -3.26 5.22 10.60
CA VAL A 41 -3.70 3.83 10.75
C VAL A 41 -2.66 3.04 11.54
N GLY A 42 -1.37 3.21 11.22
CA GLY A 42 -0.27 2.60 11.99
C GLY A 42 -0.29 3.01 13.46
N ILE A 43 -0.49 4.30 13.73
CA ILE A 43 -0.60 4.84 15.09
C ILE A 43 -1.79 4.25 15.84
N LYS A 44 -2.98 4.18 15.19
CA LYS A 44 -4.16 3.55 15.78
C LYS A 44 -3.93 2.07 16.10
N TYR A 45 -3.22 1.35 15.24
CA TYR A 45 -2.87 -0.05 15.47
C TYR A 45 -1.90 -0.19 16.64
N ALA A 46 -0.86 0.63 16.71
CA ALA A 46 0.09 0.64 17.82
C ALA A 46 -0.60 0.91 19.17
N ALA A 47 -1.61 1.79 19.18
CA ALA A 47 -2.39 2.10 20.35
C ALA A 47 -3.42 1.00 20.75
N GLY A 48 -3.68 0.00 19.89
CA GLY A 48 -4.58 -1.10 20.20
C GLY A 48 -5.68 -1.36 19.18
N GLY A 49 -5.69 -0.62 18.07
CA GLY A 49 -6.59 -0.82 16.95
C GLY A 49 -7.83 0.08 16.93
N ALA A 50 -8.45 0.14 15.76
CA ALA A 50 -9.63 0.99 15.55
C ALA A 50 -10.87 0.50 16.31
N ALA A 51 -11.01 -0.82 16.51
CA ALA A 51 -12.14 -1.39 17.24
C ALA A 51 -12.16 -0.92 18.69
N ASP A 52 -11.01 -1.00 19.38
CA ASP A 52 -10.88 -0.54 20.77
C ASP A 52 -11.08 0.97 20.89
N PHE A 53 -10.66 1.74 19.90
CA PHE A 53 -10.91 3.18 19.83
C PHE A 53 -12.41 3.49 19.75
N GLN A 54 -13.16 2.76 18.90
CA GLN A 54 -14.59 3.00 18.69
C GLN A 54 -15.43 2.70 19.93
N ILE A 55 -15.07 1.68 20.71
CA ILE A 55 -15.77 1.32 21.95
C ILE A 55 -15.23 2.07 23.18
N ASN A 56 -14.35 3.05 23.00
CA ASN A 56 -13.69 3.78 24.11
C ASN A 56 -13.06 2.85 25.15
N ASN A 57 -12.37 1.79 24.70
CA ASN A 57 -11.71 0.85 25.60
C ASN A 57 -10.63 1.60 26.42
N PRO A 58 -10.68 1.56 27.78
CA PRO A 58 -9.69 2.24 28.61
C PRO A 58 -8.23 1.80 28.36
N ALA A 59 -8.05 0.58 27.85
CA ALA A 59 -6.74 0.06 27.49
C ALA A 59 -6.22 0.60 26.16
N TRP A 60 -7.01 1.36 25.39
CA TRP A 60 -6.55 1.98 24.16
C TRP A 60 -5.48 3.04 24.45
N GLY A 61 -4.31 2.91 23.84
CA GLY A 61 -3.17 3.79 24.12
C GLY A 61 -2.38 3.42 25.37
N ASP A 62 -2.66 2.29 26.02
CA ASP A 62 -1.92 1.83 27.20
C ASP A 62 -0.44 1.59 26.90
N PHE A 63 0.39 1.80 27.93
CA PHE A 63 1.84 1.67 27.84
C PHE A 63 2.31 0.29 27.38
N SER A 64 1.60 -0.77 27.77
CA SER A 64 1.92 -2.14 27.33
C SER A 64 1.78 -2.32 25.81
N ARG A 65 0.75 -1.71 25.20
CA ARG A 65 0.50 -1.76 23.75
C ARG A 65 1.55 -0.97 22.98
N TRP A 66 1.84 0.26 23.44
CA TRP A 66 2.93 1.05 22.87
C TRP A 66 4.29 0.38 23.04
N GLY A 67 4.52 -0.28 24.17
CA GLY A 67 5.73 -1.04 24.43
C GLY A 67 5.96 -2.13 23.40
N LEU A 68 4.92 -2.90 23.03
CA LEU A 68 4.99 -3.92 21.97
C LEU A 68 5.30 -3.30 20.60
N ALA A 69 4.63 -2.21 20.24
CA ALA A 69 4.89 -1.51 18.98
C ALA A 69 6.32 -0.96 18.91
N LEU A 70 6.81 -0.36 20.01
CA LEU A 70 8.17 0.16 20.11
C LEU A 70 9.22 -0.94 20.00
N VAL A 71 9.00 -2.11 20.59
CA VAL A 71 9.90 -3.26 20.44
C VAL A 71 10.04 -3.62 18.96
N VAL A 72 8.93 -3.71 18.22
CA VAL A 72 8.96 -4.01 16.77
C VAL A 72 9.79 -2.97 16.03
N ILE A 73 9.54 -1.68 16.28
CA ILE A 73 10.25 -0.57 15.63
C ILE A 73 11.74 -0.62 15.95
N ILE A 74 12.11 -0.77 17.23
CA ILE A 74 13.51 -0.79 17.65
C ILE A 74 14.25 -1.99 17.05
N VAL A 75 13.66 -3.18 17.12
CA VAL A 75 14.27 -4.39 16.52
C VAL A 75 14.40 -4.23 15.00
N ALA A 76 13.38 -3.71 14.32
CA ALA A 76 13.45 -3.46 12.88
C ALA A 76 14.58 -2.46 12.54
N LEU A 77 14.76 -1.38 13.31
CA LEU A 77 15.84 -0.42 13.13
C LEU A 77 17.22 -1.07 13.36
N ILE A 78 17.38 -1.81 14.46
CA ILE A 78 18.64 -2.53 14.75
C ILE A 78 18.97 -3.48 13.59
N MET A 79 18.02 -4.31 13.16
CA MET A 79 18.23 -5.25 12.07
C MET A 79 18.55 -4.54 10.76
N LYS A 80 17.88 -3.42 10.46
CA LYS A 80 18.08 -2.65 9.23
C LYS A 80 19.47 -2.02 9.14
N PHE A 81 19.99 -1.45 10.24
CA PHE A 81 21.20 -0.66 10.25
C PHE A 81 22.45 -1.41 10.76
N MET A 82 22.27 -2.43 11.61
CA MET A 82 23.39 -3.18 12.19
C MET A 82 23.66 -4.51 11.50
N THR A 83 22.81 -4.92 10.54
CA THR A 83 23.01 -6.15 9.78
C THR A 83 23.04 -5.88 8.28
N THR A 84 23.46 -6.87 7.49
CA THR A 84 23.54 -6.78 6.02
C THR A 84 22.85 -7.97 5.37
N GLY A 85 22.58 -7.90 4.07
CA GLY A 85 22.01 -8.97 3.30
C GLY A 85 20.58 -9.32 3.71
N ILE A 86 20.27 -10.61 3.85
CA ILE A 86 18.92 -11.13 4.10
C ILE A 86 18.34 -10.61 5.43
N LEU A 87 19.14 -10.51 6.48
CA LEU A 87 18.69 -10.03 7.80
C LEU A 87 18.25 -8.56 7.75
N SER A 88 19.00 -7.71 7.08
CA SER A 88 18.61 -6.32 6.87
C SER A 88 17.35 -6.20 6.00
N SER A 89 17.19 -7.07 5.00
CA SER A 89 15.99 -7.09 4.14
C SER A 89 14.76 -7.58 4.89
N ALA A 90 14.91 -8.52 5.82
CA ALA A 90 13.84 -9.08 6.65
C ALA A 90 13.61 -8.29 7.96
N ALA A 91 14.19 -7.10 8.12
CA ALA A 91 14.20 -6.34 9.38
C ALA A 91 12.81 -6.17 10.02
N ILE A 92 11.80 -5.79 9.23
CA ILE A 92 10.42 -5.61 9.73
C ILE A 92 9.82 -6.96 10.18
N LEU A 93 10.02 -8.02 9.39
CA LEU A 93 9.55 -9.36 9.76
C LEU A 93 10.18 -9.84 11.07
N ILE A 94 11.48 -9.64 11.25
CA ILE A 94 12.20 -10.00 12.48
C ILE A 94 11.67 -9.17 13.65
N GLY A 95 11.41 -7.87 13.44
CA GLY A 95 10.76 -7.01 14.42
C GLY A 95 9.38 -7.53 14.83
N LEU A 96 8.53 -7.89 13.86
CA LEU A 96 7.21 -8.47 14.12
C LEU A 96 7.30 -9.78 14.90
N ILE A 97 8.22 -10.67 14.53
CA ILE A 97 8.44 -11.93 15.26
C ILE A 97 8.87 -11.66 16.70
N ALA A 98 9.82 -10.74 16.91
CA ALA A 98 10.27 -10.38 18.26
C ALA A 98 9.13 -9.79 19.10
N GLY A 99 8.36 -8.84 18.55
CA GLY A 99 7.18 -8.28 19.23
C GLY A 99 6.12 -9.34 19.53
N TYR A 100 5.92 -10.29 18.62
CA TYR A 100 4.97 -11.38 18.81
C TYR A 100 5.41 -12.34 19.92
N ILE A 101 6.70 -12.69 19.98
CA ILE A 101 7.25 -13.52 21.07
C ILE A 101 7.04 -12.83 22.42
N ILE A 102 7.34 -11.52 22.52
CA ILE A 102 7.12 -10.77 23.76
C ILE A 102 5.63 -10.74 24.13
N ALA A 103 4.74 -10.54 23.15
CA ALA A 103 3.31 -10.57 23.39
C ALA A 103 2.81 -11.94 23.91
N ILE A 104 3.40 -13.04 23.41
CA ILE A 104 3.13 -14.41 23.94
C ILE A 104 3.56 -14.50 25.39
N LEU A 105 4.78 -14.05 25.72
CA LEU A 105 5.32 -14.08 27.09
C LEU A 105 4.49 -13.22 28.05
N MET A 106 3.89 -12.13 27.56
CA MET A 106 2.98 -11.28 28.32
C MET A 106 1.54 -11.86 28.41
N GLY A 107 1.26 -13.01 27.82
CA GLY A 107 -0.09 -13.62 27.82
C GLY A 107 -1.14 -12.86 27.00
N GLN A 108 -0.74 -11.98 26.09
CA GLN A 108 -1.66 -11.15 25.29
C GLN A 108 -2.10 -11.84 23.97
N VAL A 109 -1.72 -13.08 23.74
CA VAL A 109 -2.03 -13.83 22.53
C VAL A 109 -3.06 -14.92 22.79
N ASN A 110 -4.15 -14.91 22.01
CA ASN A 110 -5.16 -15.94 22.07
C ASN A 110 -5.03 -16.95 20.92
N PHE A 111 -4.59 -18.16 21.23
CA PHE A 111 -4.42 -19.24 20.25
C PHE A 111 -5.68 -20.08 19.99
N ALA A 112 -6.84 -19.74 20.55
CA ALA A 112 -8.08 -20.52 20.34
C ALA A 112 -8.47 -20.62 18.86
N GLY A 113 -8.25 -19.55 18.08
CA GLY A 113 -8.45 -19.53 16.63
C GLY A 113 -7.50 -20.49 15.89
N VAL A 114 -6.24 -20.53 16.31
CA VAL A 114 -5.21 -21.41 15.74
C VAL A 114 -5.55 -22.89 16.00
N ALA A 115 -6.04 -23.21 17.20
CA ALA A 115 -6.43 -24.58 17.54
C ALA A 115 -7.59 -25.09 16.66
N LYS A 116 -8.54 -24.22 16.32
CA LYS A 116 -9.72 -24.53 15.51
C LYS A 116 -9.46 -24.51 14.00
N ALA A 117 -8.38 -23.87 13.55
CA ALA A 117 -8.07 -23.77 12.13
C ALA A 117 -7.64 -25.11 11.54
N ASP A 118 -8.08 -25.39 10.33
CA ASP A 118 -7.67 -26.58 9.58
C ASP A 118 -6.21 -26.49 9.12
N TRP A 119 -5.61 -27.65 8.89
CA TRP A 119 -4.27 -27.74 8.33
C TRP A 119 -4.25 -27.47 6.82
N PHE A 120 -5.35 -27.77 6.14
CA PHE A 120 -5.45 -27.59 4.70
C PHE A 120 -6.85 -27.15 4.33
N ALA A 121 -6.96 -26.13 3.51
CA ALA A 121 -8.24 -25.71 2.92
C ALA A 121 -8.01 -25.19 1.50
N ILE A 122 -8.89 -25.58 0.60
CA ILE A 122 -8.92 -25.06 -0.77
C ILE A 122 -9.83 -23.84 -0.79
N PRO A 123 -9.35 -22.67 -1.26
CA PRO A 123 -10.18 -21.49 -1.43
C PRO A 123 -11.35 -21.80 -2.36
N GLN A 124 -12.57 -21.47 -1.93
CA GLN A 124 -13.78 -21.69 -2.70
C GLN A 124 -14.07 -20.45 -3.55
N PRO A 125 -14.11 -20.58 -4.90
CA PRO A 125 -14.53 -19.49 -5.75
C PRO A 125 -15.96 -19.05 -5.39
N PHE A 126 -16.23 -17.75 -5.45
CA PHE A 126 -17.57 -17.16 -5.26
C PHE A 126 -18.23 -17.48 -3.92
N LYS A 127 -17.47 -17.82 -2.89
CA LYS A 127 -17.97 -18.16 -1.54
C LYS A 127 -18.92 -17.12 -0.97
N TYR A 128 -18.70 -15.84 -1.27
CA TYR A 128 -19.49 -14.72 -0.77
C TYR A 128 -20.58 -14.25 -1.76
N GLY A 129 -20.72 -14.94 -2.90
CA GLY A 129 -21.63 -14.55 -3.97
C GLY A 129 -21.16 -13.32 -4.75
N PHE A 130 -22.04 -12.81 -5.59
CA PHE A 130 -21.84 -11.55 -6.31
C PHE A 130 -22.93 -10.56 -5.88
N ASP A 131 -22.47 -9.35 -5.54
CA ASP A 131 -23.33 -8.19 -5.38
C ASP A 131 -22.89 -7.09 -6.35
N PHE A 132 -23.84 -6.52 -7.07
CA PHE A 132 -23.58 -5.47 -8.06
C PHE A 132 -24.08 -4.12 -7.53
N ASN A 133 -23.23 -3.47 -6.74
CA ASN A 133 -23.46 -2.11 -6.30
C ASN A 133 -22.75 -1.13 -7.23
N VAL A 134 -23.50 -0.32 -7.98
CA VAL A 134 -22.95 0.62 -8.99
C VAL A 134 -21.98 1.62 -8.34
N ALA A 135 -22.29 2.15 -7.15
CA ALA A 135 -21.42 3.11 -6.46
C ALA A 135 -20.09 2.45 -6.06
N ALA A 136 -20.12 1.20 -5.57
CA ALA A 136 -18.93 0.44 -5.25
C ALA A 136 -18.10 0.11 -6.51
N ILE A 137 -18.75 -0.19 -7.64
CA ILE A 137 -18.06 -0.44 -8.91
C ILE A 137 -17.35 0.82 -9.39
N ILE A 138 -18.02 1.98 -9.36
CA ILE A 138 -17.40 3.25 -9.74
C ILE A 138 -16.23 3.56 -8.82
N GLY A 139 -16.40 3.40 -7.50
CA GLY A 139 -15.34 3.62 -6.52
C GLY A 139 -14.10 2.77 -6.78
N ILE A 140 -14.29 1.47 -6.99
CA ILE A 140 -13.16 0.56 -7.25
C ILE A 140 -12.49 0.85 -8.61
N CYS A 141 -13.23 1.24 -9.64
CA CYS A 141 -12.65 1.63 -10.93
C CYS A 141 -11.81 2.91 -10.81
N LEU A 142 -12.26 3.91 -10.03
CA LEU A 142 -11.48 5.10 -9.76
C LEU A 142 -10.20 4.78 -8.96
N MET A 143 -10.30 3.92 -7.96
CA MET A 143 -9.12 3.44 -7.22
C MET A 143 -8.17 2.64 -8.11
N SER A 144 -8.67 1.88 -9.08
CA SER A 144 -7.85 1.16 -10.05
C SER A 144 -7.01 2.09 -10.94
N ILE A 145 -7.50 3.30 -11.24
CA ILE A 145 -6.70 4.31 -11.95
C ILE A 145 -5.52 4.75 -11.09
N VAL A 146 -5.76 4.97 -9.80
CA VAL A 146 -4.70 5.38 -8.86
C VAL A 146 -3.68 4.25 -8.69
N SER A 147 -4.14 3.01 -8.50
CA SER A 147 -3.27 1.83 -8.41
C SER A 147 -2.45 1.64 -9.70
N ALA A 148 -3.01 1.90 -10.88
CA ALA A 148 -2.25 1.86 -12.13
C ALA A 148 -1.13 2.92 -12.17
N ILE A 149 -1.36 4.11 -11.61
CA ILE A 149 -0.32 5.15 -11.48
C ILE A 149 0.80 4.68 -10.55
N GLU A 150 0.44 4.09 -9.42
CA GLU A 150 1.40 3.51 -8.47
C GLU A 150 2.23 2.42 -9.13
N THR A 151 1.59 1.46 -9.80
CA THR A 151 2.26 0.36 -10.53
C THR A 151 3.24 0.88 -11.58
N VAL A 152 2.88 1.91 -12.35
CA VAL A 152 3.78 2.57 -13.30
C VAL A 152 4.99 3.19 -12.60
N GLY A 153 4.76 3.85 -11.46
CA GLY A 153 5.81 4.43 -10.64
C GLY A 153 6.78 3.36 -10.12
N ASP A 154 6.24 2.27 -9.58
CA ASP A 154 7.03 1.18 -9.01
C ASP A 154 7.86 0.44 -10.08
N ILE A 155 7.26 0.11 -11.23
CA ILE A 155 8.00 -0.52 -12.34
C ILE A 155 9.11 0.39 -12.84
N SER A 156 8.84 1.69 -12.96
CA SER A 156 9.86 2.68 -13.35
C SER A 156 10.98 2.78 -12.31
N GLY A 157 10.62 2.78 -11.02
CA GLY A 157 11.58 2.78 -9.91
C GLY A 157 12.44 1.51 -9.88
N ILE A 158 11.84 0.33 -10.09
CA ILE A 158 12.55 -0.96 -10.14
C ILE A 158 13.52 -1.01 -11.31
N THR A 159 13.11 -0.61 -12.50
CA THR A 159 13.96 -0.65 -13.70
C THR A 159 15.09 0.38 -13.62
N LYS A 160 14.81 1.57 -13.07
CA LYS A 160 15.83 2.59 -12.84
C LYS A 160 16.83 2.17 -11.75
N GLY A 161 16.34 1.72 -10.61
CA GLY A 161 17.15 1.35 -9.44
C GLY A 161 17.93 0.04 -9.60
N GLY A 162 17.35 -0.94 -10.29
CA GLY A 162 17.95 -2.27 -10.44
C GLY A 162 18.69 -2.50 -11.77
N ALA A 163 18.22 -1.92 -12.86
CA ALA A 163 18.77 -2.12 -14.21
C ALA A 163 19.42 -0.85 -14.83
N ASN A 164 19.41 0.29 -14.13
CA ASN A 164 19.92 1.58 -14.61
C ASN A 164 19.37 1.98 -15.99
N ARG A 165 18.10 1.70 -16.25
CA ARG A 165 17.42 2.08 -17.50
C ARG A 165 15.99 2.50 -17.23
N GLU A 166 15.38 3.14 -18.19
CA GLU A 166 13.94 3.43 -18.20
C GLU A 166 13.12 2.15 -18.42
N ALA A 167 11.92 2.12 -17.86
CA ALA A 167 10.95 1.07 -18.14
C ALA A 167 10.43 1.20 -19.58
N THR A 168 10.28 0.07 -20.26
CA THR A 168 9.66 0.04 -21.59
C THR A 168 8.14 0.09 -21.48
N ASP A 169 7.46 0.58 -22.51
CA ASP A 169 6.00 0.60 -22.55
C ASP A 169 5.39 -0.80 -22.40
N GLN A 170 6.08 -1.82 -22.91
CA GLN A 170 5.66 -3.22 -22.76
C GLN A 170 5.75 -3.71 -21.31
N GLU A 171 6.77 -3.30 -20.56
CA GLU A 171 6.91 -3.64 -19.13
C GLU A 171 5.83 -2.94 -18.31
N LEU A 172 5.57 -1.67 -18.58
CA LEU A 172 4.51 -0.91 -17.91
C LEU A 172 3.13 -1.51 -18.22
N ALA A 173 2.85 -1.78 -19.48
CA ALA A 173 1.59 -2.38 -19.90
C ALA A 173 1.39 -3.77 -19.28
N GLY A 174 2.42 -4.63 -19.36
CA GLY A 174 2.38 -5.99 -18.83
C GLY A 174 2.22 -6.04 -17.32
N GLY A 175 2.92 -5.16 -16.57
CA GLY A 175 2.80 -5.07 -15.12
C GLY A 175 1.41 -4.59 -14.68
N THR A 176 0.90 -3.51 -15.29
CA THR A 176 -0.46 -3.02 -15.00
C THR A 176 -1.54 -4.04 -15.37
N PHE A 177 -1.38 -4.75 -16.48
CA PHE A 177 -2.28 -5.83 -16.86
C PHE A 177 -2.26 -6.97 -15.84
N ALA A 178 -1.07 -7.40 -15.39
CA ALA A 178 -0.91 -8.47 -14.43
C ALA A 178 -1.52 -8.11 -13.06
N ASP A 179 -1.34 -6.87 -12.60
CA ASP A 179 -1.93 -6.35 -11.37
C ASP A 179 -3.47 -6.36 -11.44
N GLY A 180 -4.04 -5.92 -12.56
CA GLY A 180 -5.47 -5.97 -12.78
C GLY A 180 -6.04 -7.40 -12.81
N ILE A 181 -5.38 -8.33 -13.50
CA ILE A 181 -5.80 -9.75 -13.52
C ILE A 181 -5.68 -10.35 -12.11
N GLY A 182 -4.59 -10.05 -11.38
CA GLY A 182 -4.43 -10.48 -10.00
C GLY A 182 -5.58 -10.01 -9.10
N THR A 183 -5.97 -8.74 -9.22
CA THR A 183 -7.14 -8.17 -8.52
C THR A 183 -8.44 -8.86 -8.92
N ALA A 184 -8.64 -9.16 -10.21
CA ALA A 184 -9.84 -9.87 -10.65
C ALA A 184 -9.90 -11.30 -10.08
N VAL A 185 -8.78 -12.03 -10.11
CA VAL A 185 -8.66 -13.36 -9.51
C VAL A 185 -8.89 -13.30 -7.99
N ALA A 186 -8.30 -12.34 -7.28
CA ALA A 186 -8.55 -12.12 -5.86
C ALA A 186 -10.04 -11.92 -5.58
N GLY A 187 -10.73 -11.12 -6.42
CA GLY A 187 -12.18 -10.92 -6.29
C GLY A 187 -13.02 -12.18 -6.43
N VAL A 188 -12.61 -13.13 -7.28
CA VAL A 188 -13.27 -14.45 -7.43
C VAL A 188 -13.17 -15.27 -6.14
N PHE A 189 -12.04 -15.20 -5.44
CA PHE A 189 -11.80 -15.94 -4.19
C PHE A 189 -12.16 -15.14 -2.93
N GLY A 190 -12.80 -13.97 -3.07
CA GLY A 190 -13.21 -13.14 -1.94
C GLY A 190 -12.05 -12.40 -1.26
N GLY A 191 -10.91 -12.27 -1.96
CA GLY A 191 -9.77 -11.47 -1.53
C GLY A 191 -9.94 -9.97 -1.79
N LEU A 192 -9.03 -9.18 -1.25
CA LEU A 192 -8.95 -7.74 -1.48
C LEU A 192 -8.25 -7.43 -2.82
N PRO A 193 -8.45 -6.22 -3.38
CA PRO A 193 -7.65 -5.78 -4.53
C PRO A 193 -6.17 -5.80 -4.21
N ASN A 194 -5.35 -6.24 -5.14
CA ASN A 194 -3.90 -6.12 -5.03
C ASN A 194 -3.42 -4.82 -5.68
N THR A 195 -2.21 -4.43 -5.31
CA THR A 195 -1.43 -3.38 -5.92
C THR A 195 0.04 -3.76 -5.85
N SER A 196 0.89 -3.05 -6.58
CA SER A 196 2.34 -3.21 -6.45
C SER A 196 2.81 -2.82 -5.04
N PHE A 197 3.92 -3.39 -4.59
CA PHE A 197 4.46 -3.15 -3.26
C PHE A 197 5.68 -2.23 -3.34
N SER A 198 5.47 -0.93 -3.23
CA SER A 198 6.45 0.14 -3.45
C SER A 198 7.73 0.00 -2.60
N GLN A 199 7.65 -0.62 -1.42
CA GLN A 199 8.83 -0.86 -0.57
C GLN A 199 9.87 -1.77 -1.24
N ASN A 200 9.46 -2.64 -2.16
CA ASN A 200 10.36 -3.50 -2.91
C ASN A 200 11.25 -2.73 -3.89
N VAL A 201 10.85 -1.54 -4.32
CA VAL A 201 11.69 -0.67 -5.15
C VAL A 201 13.01 -0.37 -4.45
N GLY A 202 12.94 0.03 -3.17
CA GLY A 202 14.14 0.25 -2.34
C GLY A 202 14.96 -1.02 -2.12
N LEU A 203 14.29 -2.16 -1.92
CA LEU A 203 14.96 -3.45 -1.74
C LEU A 203 15.74 -3.87 -3.00
N ILE A 204 15.14 -3.73 -4.18
CA ILE A 204 15.78 -4.05 -5.45
C ILE A 204 16.97 -3.14 -5.70
N SER A 205 16.83 -1.84 -5.45
CA SER A 205 17.93 -0.88 -5.59
C SER A 205 19.14 -1.22 -4.70
N MET A 206 18.88 -1.81 -3.52
CA MET A 206 19.95 -2.23 -2.58
C MET A 206 20.57 -3.58 -2.91
N THR A 207 19.75 -4.54 -3.41
CA THR A 207 20.18 -5.93 -3.59
C THR A 207 20.55 -6.26 -5.03
N GLY A 208 20.07 -5.49 -5.99
CA GLY A 208 20.22 -5.76 -7.43
C GLY A 208 19.45 -7.00 -7.91
N VAL A 209 18.61 -7.62 -7.06
CA VAL A 209 17.89 -8.86 -7.41
C VAL A 209 16.64 -8.53 -8.20
N MET A 210 16.68 -8.73 -9.51
CA MET A 210 15.57 -8.50 -10.45
C MET A 210 15.07 -9.81 -11.11
N SER A 211 15.46 -10.97 -10.60
CA SER A 211 15.11 -12.25 -11.22
C SER A 211 13.63 -12.57 -11.08
N ARG A 212 12.95 -12.80 -12.21
CA ARG A 212 11.56 -13.30 -12.23
C ARG A 212 11.40 -14.62 -11.48
N ALA A 213 12.40 -15.48 -11.50
CA ALA A 213 12.38 -16.77 -10.79
C ALA A 213 12.29 -16.56 -9.28
N VAL A 214 13.01 -15.59 -8.72
CA VAL A 214 12.95 -15.26 -7.28
C VAL A 214 11.55 -14.79 -6.90
N VAL A 215 10.96 -13.87 -7.68
CA VAL A 215 9.60 -13.37 -7.43
C VAL A 215 8.57 -14.48 -7.56
N SER A 216 8.67 -15.35 -8.58
CA SER A 216 7.77 -16.49 -8.77
C SER A 216 7.86 -17.48 -7.62
N THR A 217 9.06 -17.74 -7.09
CA THR A 217 9.24 -18.60 -5.90
C THR A 217 8.56 -18.00 -4.68
N GLY A 218 8.67 -16.67 -4.48
CA GLY A 218 7.95 -15.96 -3.42
C GLY A 218 6.42 -16.09 -3.58
N ALA A 219 5.91 -15.94 -4.80
CA ALA A 219 4.49 -16.11 -5.08
C ALA A 219 3.98 -17.54 -4.79
N ILE A 220 4.74 -18.56 -5.18
CA ILE A 220 4.43 -19.96 -4.86
C ILE A 220 4.40 -20.18 -3.34
N PHE A 221 5.37 -19.62 -2.60
CA PHE A 221 5.38 -19.69 -1.14
C PHE A 221 4.10 -19.05 -0.54
N LEU A 222 3.66 -17.89 -1.04
CA LEU A 222 2.43 -17.25 -0.59
C LEU A 222 1.18 -18.09 -0.91
N ILE A 223 1.14 -18.75 -2.08
CA ILE A 223 0.04 -19.67 -2.42
C ILE A 223 0.00 -20.84 -1.43
N ILE A 224 1.15 -21.44 -1.11
CA ILE A 224 1.23 -22.53 -0.12
C ILE A 224 0.74 -22.03 1.25
N CYS A 225 1.16 -20.84 1.70
CA CYS A 225 0.66 -20.26 2.94
C CYS A 225 -0.87 -20.04 2.91
N GLY A 226 -1.43 -19.65 1.77
CA GLY A 226 -2.87 -19.46 1.59
C GLY A 226 -3.67 -20.78 1.66
N LEU A 227 -3.04 -21.93 1.32
CA LEU A 227 -3.64 -23.26 1.44
C LEU A 227 -3.58 -23.85 2.85
N VAL A 228 -2.85 -23.19 3.76
CA VAL A 228 -2.68 -23.63 5.17
C VAL A 228 -3.33 -22.62 6.12
N PRO A 229 -4.64 -22.77 6.45
CA PRO A 229 -5.37 -21.83 7.31
C PRO A 229 -4.72 -21.58 8.67
N LYS A 230 -3.97 -22.56 9.21
CA LYS A 230 -3.22 -22.39 10.46
C LYS A 230 -2.19 -21.26 10.37
N VAL A 231 -1.53 -21.06 9.23
CA VAL A 231 -0.58 -19.94 9.03
C VAL A 231 -1.33 -18.61 9.16
N GLY A 232 -2.47 -18.48 8.47
CA GLY A 232 -3.34 -17.31 8.58
C GLY A 232 -3.84 -17.09 10.02
N ALA A 233 -4.23 -18.16 10.72
CA ALA A 233 -4.70 -18.09 12.09
C ALA A 233 -3.60 -17.66 13.09
N ILE A 234 -2.34 -18.09 12.88
CA ILE A 234 -1.19 -17.66 13.68
C ILE A 234 -0.96 -16.14 13.49
N ILE A 235 -1.00 -15.67 12.25
CA ILE A 235 -0.84 -14.24 11.93
C ILE A 235 -2.01 -13.43 12.52
N ALA A 236 -3.24 -13.93 12.39
CA ALA A 236 -4.43 -13.28 12.93
C ALA A 236 -4.47 -13.26 14.48
N ALA A 237 -3.77 -14.18 15.14
CA ALA A 237 -3.64 -14.19 16.60
C ALA A 237 -2.62 -13.15 17.12
N MET A 238 -1.83 -12.53 16.23
CA MET A 238 -0.88 -11.48 16.60
C MET A 238 -1.62 -10.25 17.13
N PRO A 239 -1.25 -9.69 18.30
CA PRO A 239 -1.85 -8.47 18.79
C PRO A 239 -1.70 -7.32 17.79
N ILE A 240 -2.75 -6.55 17.62
CA ILE A 240 -2.79 -5.46 16.65
C ILE A 240 -1.72 -4.38 16.92
N SER A 241 -1.31 -4.22 18.19
CA SER A 241 -0.24 -3.31 18.58
C SER A 241 1.14 -3.75 18.06
N VAL A 242 1.39 -5.06 17.97
CA VAL A 242 2.62 -5.60 17.34
C VAL A 242 2.61 -5.28 15.86
N LEU A 243 1.47 -5.53 15.16
CA LEU A 243 1.30 -5.14 13.76
C LEU A 243 1.48 -3.64 13.58
N GLY A 244 0.96 -2.83 14.50
CA GLY A 244 1.07 -1.37 14.49
C GLY A 244 2.51 -0.88 14.41
N GLY A 245 3.44 -1.49 15.16
CA GLY A 245 4.86 -1.16 15.09
C GLY A 245 5.44 -1.39 13.68
N GLY A 246 5.13 -2.53 13.06
CA GLY A 246 5.54 -2.84 11.69
C GLY A 246 4.90 -1.90 10.66
N VAL A 247 3.61 -1.63 10.81
CA VAL A 247 2.81 -0.77 9.91
C VAL A 247 3.30 0.68 9.93
N ILE A 248 3.67 1.22 11.09
CA ILE A 248 4.27 2.58 11.19
C ILE A 248 5.55 2.64 10.36
N VAL A 249 6.44 1.66 10.51
CA VAL A 249 7.69 1.62 9.73
C VAL A 249 7.39 1.50 8.23
N MET A 250 6.46 0.61 7.86
CA MET A 250 6.10 0.38 6.45
C MET A 250 5.53 1.65 5.79
N PHE A 251 4.54 2.30 6.40
CA PHE A 251 3.93 3.49 5.80
C PHE A 251 4.89 4.69 5.79
N GLY A 252 5.73 4.82 6.82
CA GLY A 252 6.84 5.77 6.79
C GLY A 252 7.79 5.53 5.62
N MET A 253 8.08 4.27 5.29
CA MET A 253 8.91 3.92 4.13
C MET A 253 8.20 4.21 2.79
N VAL A 254 6.87 4.02 2.70
CA VAL A 254 6.10 4.43 1.50
C VAL A 254 6.19 5.93 1.29
N ALA A 255 5.96 6.73 2.34
CA ALA A 255 6.11 8.17 2.26
C ALA A 255 7.53 8.60 1.82
N SER A 256 8.56 7.92 2.36
CA SER A 256 9.96 8.14 1.98
C SER A 256 10.22 7.76 0.51
N ALA A 257 9.63 6.68 0.00
CA ALA A 257 9.75 6.29 -1.40
C ALA A 257 9.14 7.35 -2.34
N GLY A 258 7.94 7.86 -2.00
CA GLY A 258 7.32 8.98 -2.72
C GLY A 258 8.21 10.24 -2.72
N THR A 259 8.79 10.58 -1.57
CA THR A 259 9.74 11.70 -1.45
C THR A 259 10.98 11.49 -2.32
N ASN A 260 11.52 10.27 -2.36
CA ASN A 260 12.69 9.96 -3.18
C ASN A 260 12.38 10.09 -4.69
N MET A 261 11.18 9.69 -5.14
CA MET A 261 10.76 9.91 -6.53
C MET A 261 10.63 11.40 -6.87
N LEU A 262 10.19 12.22 -5.90
CA LEU A 262 10.10 13.67 -6.07
C LEU A 262 11.47 14.35 -6.10
N ALA A 263 12.54 13.74 -5.59
CA ALA A 263 13.89 14.30 -5.63
C ALA A 263 14.43 14.46 -7.06
N ASP A 264 13.96 13.66 -8.00
CA ASP A 264 14.33 13.76 -9.42
C ASP A 264 13.56 14.85 -10.20
N VAL A 265 12.61 15.52 -9.55
CA VAL A 265 11.74 16.52 -10.18
C VAL A 265 12.44 17.88 -10.19
N VAL A 266 12.41 18.56 -11.33
CA VAL A 266 12.86 19.96 -11.42
C VAL A 266 11.82 20.86 -10.72
N TRP A 267 12.24 21.50 -9.64
CA TRP A 267 11.38 22.36 -8.84
C TRP A 267 11.30 23.79 -9.42
N ASN A 268 10.36 23.95 -10.36
CA ASN A 268 9.95 25.24 -10.89
C ASN A 268 8.61 25.71 -10.26
N ARG A 269 8.17 26.92 -10.55
CA ARG A 269 6.91 27.50 -10.01
C ARG A 269 5.70 26.62 -10.32
N ARG A 270 5.64 26.06 -11.54
CA ARG A 270 4.58 25.17 -11.99
C ARG A 270 4.51 23.89 -11.13
N ASN A 271 5.62 23.16 -11.02
CA ASN A 271 5.68 21.87 -10.30
C ASN A 271 5.45 22.04 -8.80
N MET A 272 5.96 23.14 -8.20
CA MET A 272 5.64 23.49 -6.81
C MET A 272 4.15 23.76 -6.60
N MET A 273 3.48 24.44 -7.53
CA MET A 273 2.04 24.70 -7.43
C MET A 273 1.21 23.43 -7.56
N ILE A 274 1.58 22.51 -8.47
CA ILE A 274 0.94 21.20 -8.61
C ILE A 274 1.04 20.42 -7.30
N LEU A 275 2.24 20.32 -6.74
CA LEU A 275 2.45 19.65 -5.46
C LEU A 275 1.63 20.28 -4.34
N ALA A 276 1.71 21.61 -4.19
CA ALA A 276 1.07 22.34 -3.10
C ALA A 276 -0.46 22.15 -3.11
N LEU A 277 -1.11 22.36 -4.27
CA LEU A 277 -2.56 22.24 -4.37
C LEU A 277 -3.02 20.78 -4.21
N SER A 278 -2.31 19.85 -4.82
CA SER A 278 -2.68 18.42 -4.71
C SER A 278 -2.56 17.91 -3.29
N LEU A 279 -1.50 18.28 -2.56
CA LEU A 279 -1.35 17.93 -1.14
C LEU A 279 -2.40 18.63 -0.28
N ALA A 280 -2.62 19.92 -0.49
CA ALA A 280 -3.56 20.69 0.31
C ALA A 280 -4.99 20.15 0.20
N PHE A 281 -5.45 19.87 -1.03
CA PHE A 281 -6.79 19.31 -1.22
C PHE A 281 -6.86 17.83 -0.81
N GLY A 282 -5.85 17.03 -1.15
CA GLY A 282 -5.82 15.61 -0.76
C GLY A 282 -5.86 15.45 0.76
N LEU A 283 -4.81 15.87 1.43
CA LEU A 283 -4.71 15.72 2.88
C LEU A 283 -5.73 16.57 3.64
N GLY A 284 -6.04 17.78 3.14
CA GLY A 284 -7.01 18.68 3.78
C GLY A 284 -8.41 18.07 3.84
N LEU A 285 -8.91 17.52 2.74
CA LEU A 285 -10.23 16.87 2.70
C LEU A 285 -10.26 15.55 3.50
N HIS A 286 -9.15 14.84 3.55
CA HIS A 286 -9.02 13.63 4.38
C HIS A 286 -9.08 13.96 5.89
N LEU A 287 -8.40 15.05 6.30
CA LEU A 287 -8.35 15.47 7.71
C LEU A 287 -9.65 16.14 8.18
N GLU A 288 -10.36 16.84 7.27
CA GLU A 288 -11.61 17.54 7.59
C GLU A 288 -12.77 17.08 6.69
N PRO A 289 -13.21 15.82 6.79
CA PRO A 289 -14.27 15.28 5.94
C PRO A 289 -15.64 15.95 6.16
N LYS A 290 -15.83 16.63 7.30
CA LYS A 290 -17.04 17.39 7.57
C LYS A 290 -17.26 18.57 6.61
N ALA A 291 -16.19 19.07 5.98
CA ALA A 291 -16.30 20.10 4.95
C ALA A 291 -17.12 19.62 3.73
N LEU A 292 -17.28 18.31 3.56
CA LEU A 292 -18.01 17.69 2.44
C LEU A 292 -19.45 17.30 2.80
N GLN A 293 -19.94 17.59 4.00
CA GLN A 293 -21.21 17.07 4.55
C GLN A 293 -22.46 17.36 3.71
N HIS A 294 -22.44 18.39 2.87
CA HIS A 294 -23.55 18.76 2.01
C HIS A 294 -23.52 18.13 0.60
N LEU A 295 -22.47 17.37 0.29
CA LEU A 295 -22.35 16.67 -0.98
C LEU A 295 -23.09 15.31 -0.93
N PRO A 296 -23.44 14.74 -2.09
CA PRO A 296 -23.96 13.37 -2.15
C PRO A 296 -22.99 12.37 -1.51
N GLN A 297 -23.51 11.34 -0.84
CA GLN A 297 -22.70 10.38 -0.09
C GLN A 297 -21.55 9.77 -0.90
N THR A 298 -21.79 9.43 -2.17
CA THR A 298 -20.75 8.92 -3.06
C THR A 298 -19.60 9.92 -3.24
N ALA A 299 -19.93 11.22 -3.44
CA ALA A 299 -18.92 12.25 -3.57
C ALA A 299 -18.15 12.48 -2.26
N GLN A 300 -18.84 12.43 -1.11
CA GLN A 300 -18.17 12.50 0.20
C GLN A 300 -17.13 11.40 0.36
N VAL A 301 -17.48 10.13 0.09
CA VAL A 301 -16.58 9.00 0.22
C VAL A 301 -15.36 9.14 -0.70
N LEU A 302 -15.58 9.52 -1.96
CA LEU A 302 -14.50 9.67 -2.94
C LEU A 302 -13.56 10.82 -2.59
N LEU A 303 -14.10 11.98 -2.22
CA LEU A 303 -13.29 13.16 -1.91
C LEU A 303 -12.63 13.07 -0.53
N ALA A 304 -13.27 12.43 0.45
CA ALA A 304 -12.68 12.21 1.77
C ALA A 304 -11.58 11.11 1.76
N SER A 305 -11.41 10.38 0.65
CA SER A 305 -10.33 9.41 0.52
C SER A 305 -8.94 10.05 0.51
N GLY A 306 -8.85 11.38 0.30
CA GLY A 306 -7.60 12.14 0.21
C GLY A 306 -6.78 11.80 -1.02
N LEU A 307 -6.47 10.53 -1.22
CA LEU A 307 -5.69 10.02 -2.34
C LEU A 307 -6.32 10.35 -3.70
N LEU A 308 -7.64 10.14 -3.84
CA LEU A 308 -8.32 10.41 -5.12
C LEU A 308 -8.27 11.90 -5.52
N PRO A 309 -8.64 12.87 -4.65
CA PRO A 309 -8.52 14.27 -5.00
C PRO A 309 -7.09 14.71 -5.23
N ALA A 310 -6.10 14.17 -4.47
CA ALA A 310 -4.70 14.48 -4.69
C ALA A 310 -4.23 14.01 -6.07
N ALA A 311 -4.48 12.75 -6.41
CA ALA A 311 -4.10 12.16 -7.70
C ALA A 311 -4.80 12.86 -8.87
N PHE A 312 -6.11 13.11 -8.76
CA PHE A 312 -6.89 13.79 -9.78
C PHE A 312 -6.36 15.19 -10.04
N LEU A 313 -6.15 15.99 -8.98
CA LEU A 313 -5.61 17.35 -9.12
C LEU A 313 -4.19 17.33 -9.70
N ALA A 314 -3.33 16.42 -9.26
CA ALA A 314 -1.99 16.30 -9.79
C ALA A 314 -1.99 16.05 -11.30
N VAL A 315 -2.82 15.11 -11.78
CA VAL A 315 -2.95 14.81 -13.21
C VAL A 315 -3.54 16.01 -13.96
N VAL A 316 -4.66 16.56 -13.50
CA VAL A 316 -5.35 17.66 -14.17
C VAL A 316 -4.46 18.91 -14.25
N LEU A 317 -3.82 19.30 -13.15
CA LEU A 317 -2.93 20.45 -13.13
C LEU A 317 -1.68 20.22 -14.00
N ASN A 318 -1.17 18.97 -14.02
CA ASN A 318 -0.05 18.63 -14.89
C ASN A 318 -0.40 18.74 -16.39
N LEU A 319 -1.66 18.50 -16.75
CA LEU A 319 -2.12 18.62 -18.14
C LEU A 319 -2.46 20.06 -18.54
N ILE A 320 -3.04 20.83 -17.63
CA ILE A 320 -3.59 22.18 -17.94
C ILE A 320 -2.51 23.26 -17.80
N LEU A 321 -1.64 23.17 -16.80
CA LEU A 321 -0.65 24.21 -16.57
C LEU A 321 0.43 24.19 -17.65
N PRO A 322 0.77 25.34 -18.25
CA PRO A 322 1.78 25.42 -19.29
C PRO A 322 3.14 24.96 -18.77
N GLN A 323 3.89 24.27 -19.62
CA GLN A 323 5.28 23.94 -19.30
C GLN A 323 6.09 25.24 -19.32
N GLU A 324 6.83 25.48 -18.22
CA GLU A 324 7.82 26.56 -18.23
C GLU A 324 8.98 26.10 -19.11
N ASP A 325 9.27 26.87 -20.15
CA ASP A 325 10.46 26.66 -20.98
C ASP A 325 11.69 26.64 -20.06
N LYS A 326 12.62 25.71 -20.36
CA LYS A 326 13.90 25.66 -19.64
C LYS A 326 14.61 26.98 -19.92
N ALA A 327 14.60 27.89 -18.93
CA ALA A 327 15.42 29.08 -18.95
C ALA A 327 16.91 28.72 -18.82
#